data_a12057f1f56c67f144602fd1f153ecb9
#
_entry.id   a12057f1f56c67f144602fd1f153ecb9
#
_cell.length_a   1.000
_cell.length_b   1.000
_cell.length_c   1.000
_cell.angle_alpha   90.00
_cell.angle_beta   90.00
_cell.angle_gamma   90.00
#
_symmetry.space_group_name_H-M   'P 1'
#
loop_
_entity.id
_entity.type
_entity.pdbx_description
1 polymer ?
#
loop_
_entity_poly.entity_id
_entity_poly.type
_entity_poly.pdbx_seq_one_letter_code
_entity_poly.pdbx_strand_id
1 'polypeptide(L)'
;NRGRQIEMEQACTEHLKEIGGYLAPVKEDGTPNFQHIEFNRGEFEVEATVMIPVRNRIRTIRDAIKSVLNQKTDFKFNLMVVDNFSTDGTREAIDEFADDPRLIHIIADYYDMGIGGYWNLAAHHEKAGKFIVQLDSDDMYKDENTLATMVNAFYEQNVAMVVGTYMITDIDGKMIPPGIIDHKEWTPENGRNNALRINGLGAPRAFYTPVLRDVKIPNTSYGEDYALGLNISRHFQIGRVYVPVYMCRRWDDNSDASLDVVKMNNNNLYKDRIRTWELQARVAMNKK
;
A
#
# COMPACT_ATOMS: atom_id res chain seq x y z
N ASN A 1 15.66 -11.43 16.78
CA ASN A 1 17.09 -11.22 16.98
C ASN A 1 17.68 -10.46 15.80
N ARG A 2 18.14 -9.21 16.03
CA ARG A 2 18.63 -8.30 14.98
C ARG A 2 19.83 -8.90 14.21
N GLY A 3 20.73 -9.64 14.89
CA GLY A 3 21.87 -10.29 14.24
C GLY A 3 21.44 -11.27 13.14
N ARG A 4 20.46 -12.12 13.41
CA ARG A 4 19.93 -13.07 12.39
C ARG A 4 19.31 -12.33 11.19
N GLN A 5 18.65 -11.19 11.41
CA GLN A 5 18.07 -10.41 10.31
C GLN A 5 19.17 -9.87 9.40
N ILE A 6 20.25 -9.36 9.97
CA ILE A 6 21.41 -8.87 9.22
C ILE A 6 22.07 -10.00 8.42
N GLU A 7 22.32 -11.15 9.05
CA GLU A 7 22.89 -12.32 8.37
C GLU A 7 22.04 -12.80 7.19
N MET A 8 20.72 -12.88 7.39
CA MET A 8 19.79 -13.29 6.33
C MET A 8 19.75 -12.26 5.19
N GLU A 9 19.82 -10.98 5.50
CA GLU A 9 19.87 -9.92 4.51
C GLU A 9 21.16 -9.97 3.69
N GLN A 10 22.30 -10.15 4.34
CA GLN A 10 23.60 -10.32 3.67
C GLN A 10 23.60 -11.53 2.74
N ALA A 11 23.19 -12.71 3.24
CA ALA A 11 23.11 -13.93 2.44
C ALA A 11 22.18 -13.76 1.22
N CYS A 12 21.03 -13.12 1.40
CA CYS A 12 20.11 -12.83 0.29
C CYS A 12 20.76 -11.87 -0.73
N THR A 13 21.43 -10.83 -0.26
CA THR A 13 22.10 -9.84 -1.13
C THR A 13 23.23 -10.48 -1.95
N GLU A 14 24.07 -11.32 -1.32
CA GLU A 14 25.13 -12.06 -2.01
C GLU A 14 24.54 -12.99 -3.09
N HIS A 15 23.52 -13.76 -2.73
CA HIS A 15 22.85 -14.63 -3.69
C HIS A 15 22.24 -13.84 -4.87
N LEU A 16 21.60 -12.70 -4.62
CA LEU A 16 21.07 -11.85 -5.69
C LEU A 16 22.17 -11.35 -6.64
N LYS A 17 23.38 -11.07 -6.13
CA LYS A 17 24.54 -10.70 -6.96
C LYS A 17 25.00 -11.87 -7.83
N GLU A 18 25.10 -13.07 -7.26
CA GLU A 18 25.50 -14.29 -7.97
C GLU A 18 24.58 -14.63 -9.13
N ILE A 19 23.26 -14.53 -8.93
CA ILE A 19 22.26 -14.87 -9.95
C ILE A 19 21.88 -13.70 -10.87
N GLY A 20 22.48 -12.52 -10.69
CA GLY A 20 22.24 -11.34 -11.53
C GLY A 20 20.94 -10.59 -11.23
N GLY A 21 20.31 -10.84 -10.09
CA GLY A 21 19.05 -10.18 -9.67
C GLY A 21 19.24 -8.99 -8.74
N TYR A 22 20.47 -8.64 -8.40
CA TYR A 22 20.79 -7.53 -7.52
C TYR A 22 20.51 -6.19 -8.20
N LEU A 23 19.84 -5.29 -7.50
CA LEU A 23 19.60 -3.92 -7.91
C LEU A 23 20.46 -2.97 -7.06
N ALA A 24 21.57 -2.50 -7.63
CA ALA A 24 22.46 -1.57 -6.93
C ALA A 24 21.74 -0.26 -6.57
N PRO A 25 21.89 0.27 -5.35
CA PRO A 25 21.26 1.54 -4.96
C PRO A 25 21.89 2.75 -5.67
N VAL A 26 23.14 2.63 -6.07
CA VAL A 26 23.90 3.66 -6.82
C VAL A 26 24.53 3.02 -8.06
N LYS A 27 24.72 3.82 -9.10
CA LYS A 27 25.43 3.45 -10.32
C LYS A 27 26.95 3.50 -10.11
N GLU A 28 27.72 3.06 -11.10
CA GLU A 28 29.20 3.09 -11.07
C GLU A 28 29.76 4.50 -10.91
N ASP A 29 29.04 5.51 -11.43
CA ASP A 29 29.42 6.93 -11.31
C ASP A 29 29.01 7.55 -9.94
N GLY A 30 28.47 6.76 -9.02
CA GLY A 30 28.01 7.20 -7.70
C GLY A 30 26.66 7.90 -7.67
N THR A 31 25.97 8.04 -8.81
CA THR A 31 24.62 8.62 -8.85
C THR A 31 23.56 7.61 -8.40
N PRO A 32 22.41 8.08 -7.86
CA PRO A 32 21.31 7.19 -7.49
C PRO A 32 20.83 6.36 -8.68
N ASN A 33 20.63 5.06 -8.46
CA ASN A 33 20.12 4.14 -9.47
C ASN A 33 18.59 4.03 -9.39
N PHE A 34 17.92 5.18 -9.30
CA PHE A 34 16.48 5.34 -9.29
C PHE A 34 16.06 6.43 -10.27
N GLN A 35 14.85 6.30 -10.81
CA GLN A 35 14.28 7.37 -11.63
C GLN A 35 13.83 8.52 -10.73
N HIS A 36 14.26 9.73 -11.07
CA HIS A 36 13.77 10.96 -10.46
C HIS A 36 12.34 11.26 -10.94
N ILE A 37 11.48 11.77 -10.06
CA ILE A 37 10.08 12.07 -10.35
C ILE A 37 9.86 13.58 -10.27
N GLU A 38 9.43 14.17 -11.39
CA GLU A 38 9.10 15.61 -11.47
C GLU A 38 7.68 15.91 -10.94
N PHE A 39 6.86 14.90 -10.64
CA PHE A 39 5.46 15.02 -10.22
C PHE A 39 4.58 15.89 -11.13
N ASN A 40 4.90 15.96 -12.42
CA ASN A 40 4.25 16.80 -13.42
C ASN A 40 3.44 16.01 -14.47
N ARG A 41 3.28 14.68 -14.26
CA ARG A 41 2.50 13.82 -15.16
C ARG A 41 1.03 13.86 -14.81
N GLY A 42 0.18 14.25 -15.76
CA GLY A 42 -1.26 14.34 -15.63
C GLY A 42 -1.74 15.62 -14.95
N GLU A 43 -3.02 15.89 -15.12
CA GLU A 43 -3.75 16.98 -14.44
C GLU A 43 -4.69 16.36 -13.41
N PHE A 44 -4.74 16.94 -12.22
CA PHE A 44 -5.52 16.42 -11.09
C PHE A 44 -6.26 17.57 -10.40
N GLU A 45 -7.56 17.38 -10.15
CA GLU A 45 -8.37 18.38 -9.42
C GLU A 45 -8.02 18.44 -7.93
N VAL A 46 -7.54 17.31 -7.39
CA VAL A 46 -7.16 17.17 -5.98
C VAL A 46 -5.77 16.56 -5.87
N GLU A 47 -5.06 16.93 -4.82
CA GLU A 47 -3.72 16.42 -4.55
C GLU A 47 -3.73 14.95 -4.13
N ALA A 48 -4.70 14.55 -3.33
CA ALA A 48 -4.79 13.18 -2.84
C ALA A 48 -6.20 12.61 -2.94
N THR A 49 -6.28 11.31 -3.21
CA THR A 49 -7.46 10.48 -3.01
C THR A 49 -7.16 9.45 -1.94
N VAL A 50 -7.98 9.39 -0.90
CA VAL A 50 -7.99 8.21 -0.02
C VAL A 50 -8.92 7.17 -0.64
N MET A 51 -8.45 5.93 -0.76
CA MET A 51 -9.21 4.82 -1.34
C MET A 51 -9.51 3.78 -0.28
N ILE A 52 -10.80 3.48 -0.11
CA ILE A 52 -11.32 2.44 0.80
C ILE A 52 -12.03 1.37 -0.02
N PRO A 53 -11.45 0.16 -0.19
CA PRO A 53 -12.19 -0.98 -0.71
C PRO A 53 -13.07 -1.55 0.40
N VAL A 54 -14.34 -1.81 0.13
CA VAL A 54 -15.25 -2.31 1.16
C VAL A 54 -16.16 -3.43 0.67
N ARG A 55 -16.38 -4.43 1.52
CA ARG A 55 -17.43 -5.41 1.39
C ARG A 55 -17.90 -5.86 2.77
N ASN A 56 -19.18 -5.63 3.09
CA ASN A 56 -19.82 -6.06 4.32
C ASN A 56 -19.03 -5.64 5.58
N ARG A 57 -19.00 -4.33 5.84
CA ARG A 57 -18.28 -3.71 6.97
C ARG A 57 -19.14 -2.69 7.72
N ILE A 58 -20.42 -3.01 7.92
CA ILE A 58 -21.37 -2.12 8.61
C ILE A 58 -20.88 -1.64 9.97
N ARG A 59 -20.11 -2.46 10.70
CA ARG A 59 -19.60 -2.14 12.04
C ARG A 59 -18.47 -1.11 12.04
N THR A 60 -17.70 -1.03 10.96
CA THR A 60 -16.41 -0.32 10.96
C THR A 60 -16.32 0.80 9.93
N ILE A 61 -17.09 0.75 8.86
CA ILE A 61 -16.99 1.67 7.73
C ILE A 61 -17.20 3.14 8.13
N ARG A 62 -18.10 3.43 9.07
CA ARG A 62 -18.35 4.79 9.55
C ARG A 62 -17.12 5.41 10.20
N ASP A 63 -16.38 4.62 10.99
CA ASP A 63 -15.16 5.07 11.64
C ASP A 63 -14.06 5.34 10.63
N ALA A 64 -13.90 4.42 9.65
CA ALA A 64 -12.95 4.58 8.57
C ALA A 64 -13.22 5.89 7.80
N ILE A 65 -14.46 6.11 7.34
CA ILE A 65 -14.86 7.35 6.63
C ILE A 65 -14.61 8.58 7.49
N LYS A 66 -15.05 8.60 8.75
CA LYS A 66 -14.83 9.73 9.66
C LYS A 66 -13.35 10.04 9.85
N SER A 67 -12.50 9.02 9.97
CA SER A 67 -11.05 9.21 10.14
C SER A 67 -10.41 9.90 8.93
N VAL A 68 -10.97 9.72 7.73
CA VAL A 68 -10.55 10.42 6.51
C VAL A 68 -11.12 11.82 6.41
N LEU A 69 -12.43 11.98 6.60
CA LEU A 69 -13.09 13.29 6.46
C LEU A 69 -12.63 14.31 7.53
N ASN A 70 -12.07 13.83 8.64
CA ASN A 70 -11.47 14.67 9.68
C ASN A 70 -9.99 15.04 9.41
N GLN A 71 -9.40 14.62 8.29
CA GLN A 71 -8.02 14.98 7.96
C GLN A 71 -7.86 16.47 7.72
N LYS A 72 -6.78 17.05 8.25
CA LYS A 72 -6.38 18.45 8.07
C LYS A 72 -5.22 18.52 7.08
N THR A 73 -5.44 19.18 5.96
CA THR A 73 -4.45 19.35 4.90
C THR A 73 -4.48 20.77 4.37
N ASP A 74 -3.38 21.25 3.84
CA ASP A 74 -3.27 22.50 3.10
C ASP A 74 -3.56 22.32 1.60
N PHE A 75 -3.89 21.10 1.19
CA PHE A 75 -4.27 20.72 -0.17
C PHE A 75 -5.68 20.11 -0.21
N LYS A 76 -6.27 20.10 -1.41
CA LYS A 76 -7.55 19.43 -1.66
C LYS A 76 -7.37 17.91 -1.73
N PHE A 77 -8.30 17.19 -1.14
CA PHE A 77 -8.39 15.74 -1.26
C PHE A 77 -9.84 15.27 -1.39
N ASN A 78 -10.02 14.04 -1.86
CA ASN A 78 -11.29 13.34 -1.83
C ASN A 78 -11.14 11.93 -1.25
N LEU A 79 -12.29 11.31 -1.00
CA LEU A 79 -12.41 9.95 -0.48
C LEU A 79 -13.21 9.11 -1.48
N MET A 80 -12.59 8.07 -2.05
CA MET A 80 -13.26 7.07 -2.87
C MET A 80 -13.53 5.82 -2.04
N VAL A 81 -14.80 5.50 -1.83
CA VAL A 81 -15.22 4.23 -1.23
C VAL A 81 -15.71 3.33 -2.35
N VAL A 82 -14.98 2.23 -2.60
CA VAL A 82 -15.32 1.27 -3.66
C VAL A 82 -16.00 0.07 -3.05
N ASP A 83 -17.33 0.01 -3.21
CA ASP A 83 -18.19 -1.03 -2.64
C ASP A 83 -18.27 -2.26 -3.54
N ASN A 84 -17.82 -3.39 -3.01
CA ASN A 84 -17.91 -4.71 -3.62
C ASN A 84 -19.24 -5.38 -3.26
N PHE A 85 -20.37 -4.83 -3.69
CA PHE A 85 -21.71 -5.42 -3.52
C PHE A 85 -22.04 -5.79 -2.06
N SER A 86 -21.86 -4.85 -1.14
CA SER A 86 -22.24 -5.03 0.26
C SER A 86 -23.75 -5.22 0.41
N THR A 87 -24.16 -6.08 1.36
CA THR A 87 -25.56 -6.48 1.60
C THR A 87 -25.95 -6.43 3.08
N ASP A 88 -25.07 -5.95 3.96
CA ASP A 88 -25.24 -5.95 5.41
C ASP A 88 -25.65 -4.59 6.00
N GLY A 89 -25.97 -3.60 5.16
CA GLY A 89 -26.22 -2.21 5.56
C GLY A 89 -25.01 -1.29 5.42
N THR A 90 -23.89 -1.78 4.87
CA THR A 90 -22.69 -0.98 4.63
C THR A 90 -22.95 0.20 3.68
N ARG A 91 -23.77 0.00 2.63
CA ARG A 91 -24.13 1.05 1.66
C ARG A 91 -24.88 2.19 2.31
N GLU A 92 -25.88 1.87 3.09
CA GLU A 92 -26.69 2.83 3.82
C GLU A 92 -25.81 3.62 4.80
N ALA A 93 -24.81 2.95 5.41
CA ALA A 93 -23.86 3.61 6.28
C ALA A 93 -22.90 4.56 5.55
N ILE A 94 -22.54 4.27 4.30
CA ILE A 94 -21.76 5.18 3.44
C ILE A 94 -22.62 6.38 3.04
N ASP A 95 -23.88 6.15 2.68
CA ASP A 95 -24.82 7.18 2.25
C ASP A 95 -25.12 8.23 3.34
N GLU A 96 -24.90 7.91 4.62
CA GLU A 96 -24.97 8.90 5.72
C GLU A 96 -23.97 10.06 5.55
N PHE A 97 -22.95 9.89 4.73
CA PHE A 97 -21.92 10.91 4.44
C PHE A 97 -22.05 11.54 3.05
N ALA A 98 -23.14 11.27 2.33
CA ALA A 98 -23.33 11.72 0.94
C ALA A 98 -23.36 13.25 0.77
N ASP A 99 -23.65 14.00 1.84
CA ASP A 99 -23.62 15.46 1.85
C ASP A 99 -22.19 16.03 1.85
N ASP A 100 -21.15 15.24 2.17
CA ASP A 100 -19.77 15.71 2.08
C ASP A 100 -19.28 15.63 0.63
N PRO A 101 -18.96 16.77 -0.01
CA PRO A 101 -18.61 16.80 -1.44
C PRO A 101 -17.29 16.07 -1.75
N ARG A 102 -16.51 15.70 -0.75
CA ARG A 102 -15.28 14.93 -0.92
C ARG A 102 -15.55 13.45 -1.09
N LEU A 103 -16.71 12.93 -0.64
CA LEU A 103 -17.04 11.51 -0.74
C LEU A 103 -17.45 11.15 -2.17
N ILE A 104 -16.86 10.11 -2.69
CA ILE A 104 -17.20 9.47 -3.96
C ILE A 104 -17.49 8.00 -3.66
N HIS A 105 -18.76 7.61 -3.68
CA HIS A 105 -19.18 6.24 -3.49
C HIS A 105 -19.27 5.55 -4.86
N ILE A 106 -18.45 4.52 -5.07
CA ILE A 106 -18.38 3.75 -6.31
C ILE A 106 -18.88 2.34 -6.02
N ILE A 107 -19.90 1.93 -6.74
CA ILE A 107 -20.37 0.52 -6.75
C ILE A 107 -19.71 -0.13 -7.95
N ALA A 108 -18.99 -1.22 -7.73
CA ALA A 108 -18.32 -1.93 -8.80
C ALA A 108 -19.30 -2.55 -9.79
N ASP A 109 -18.99 -2.52 -11.08
CA ASP A 109 -19.85 -3.08 -12.14
C ASP A 109 -19.73 -4.60 -12.26
N TYR A 110 -18.66 -5.20 -11.71
CA TYR A 110 -18.31 -6.61 -11.87
C TYR A 110 -18.05 -7.29 -10.53
N TYR A 111 -18.57 -8.52 -10.38
CA TYR A 111 -18.43 -9.33 -9.16
C TYR A 111 -17.09 -10.06 -9.01
N ASP A 112 -16.32 -10.17 -10.08
CA ASP A 112 -15.09 -10.99 -10.16
C ASP A 112 -13.81 -10.21 -9.91
N MET A 113 -13.94 -8.98 -9.42
CA MET A 113 -12.78 -8.18 -9.04
C MET A 113 -12.26 -8.55 -7.65
N GLY A 114 -10.96 -8.79 -7.56
CA GLY A 114 -10.23 -8.80 -6.30
C GLY A 114 -9.92 -7.39 -5.80
N ILE A 115 -9.29 -7.28 -4.63
CA ILE A 115 -8.88 -5.98 -4.04
C ILE A 115 -8.05 -5.16 -5.03
N GLY A 116 -7.12 -5.80 -5.76
CA GLY A 116 -6.32 -5.12 -6.79
C GLY A 116 -7.15 -4.56 -7.95
N GLY A 117 -8.26 -5.21 -8.30
CA GLY A 117 -9.21 -4.70 -9.30
C GLY A 117 -9.89 -3.41 -8.84
N TYR A 118 -10.31 -3.33 -7.57
CA TYR A 118 -10.90 -2.12 -6.99
C TYR A 118 -9.90 -0.97 -6.91
N TRP A 119 -8.64 -1.26 -6.61
CA TRP A 119 -7.56 -0.29 -6.66
C TRP A 119 -7.37 0.27 -8.08
N ASN A 120 -7.38 -0.59 -9.10
CA ASN A 120 -7.29 -0.14 -10.48
C ASN A 120 -8.50 0.73 -10.88
N LEU A 121 -9.71 0.36 -10.43
CA LEU A 121 -10.92 1.15 -10.66
C LEU A 121 -10.76 2.57 -10.08
N ALA A 122 -10.35 2.69 -8.82
CA ALA A 122 -10.11 3.98 -8.18
C ALA A 122 -8.97 4.76 -8.87
N ALA A 123 -7.85 4.09 -9.19
CA ALA A 123 -6.69 4.72 -9.81
C ALA A 123 -7.00 5.32 -11.20
N HIS A 124 -7.91 4.69 -11.95
CA HIS A 124 -8.29 5.14 -13.29
C HIS A 124 -9.56 6.02 -13.31
N HIS A 125 -10.18 6.24 -12.17
CA HIS A 125 -11.31 7.15 -12.05
C HIS A 125 -10.90 8.59 -12.43
N GLU A 126 -11.78 9.33 -13.11
CA GLU A 126 -11.52 10.70 -13.56
C GLU A 126 -11.20 11.67 -12.42
N LYS A 127 -11.82 11.48 -11.25
CA LYS A 127 -11.60 12.26 -10.02
C LYS A 127 -10.48 11.74 -9.13
N ALA A 128 -9.67 10.78 -9.60
CA ALA A 128 -8.52 10.32 -8.83
C ALA A 128 -7.52 11.46 -8.63
N GLY A 129 -6.99 11.60 -7.43
CA GLY A 129 -5.98 12.59 -7.09
C GLY A 129 -4.59 12.21 -7.58
N LYS A 130 -3.67 13.16 -7.49
CA LYS A 130 -2.26 13.01 -7.86
C LYS A 130 -1.58 11.88 -7.08
N PHE A 131 -1.98 11.70 -5.83
CA PHE A 131 -1.58 10.57 -4.98
C PHE A 131 -2.79 9.78 -4.52
N ILE A 132 -2.68 8.46 -4.48
CA ILE A 132 -3.71 7.58 -3.90
C ILE A 132 -3.16 6.98 -2.63
N VAL A 133 -3.91 7.12 -1.53
CA VAL A 133 -3.53 6.67 -0.19
C VAL A 133 -4.52 5.63 0.30
N GLN A 134 -4.00 4.52 0.83
CA GLN A 134 -4.79 3.40 1.32
C GLN A 134 -5.44 3.72 2.66
N LEU A 135 -6.70 3.25 2.80
CA LEU A 135 -7.29 2.92 4.09
C LEU A 135 -8.16 1.66 3.94
N ASP A 136 -7.97 0.67 4.79
CA ASP A 136 -8.83 -0.51 4.82
C ASP A 136 -10.13 -0.19 5.57
N SER A 137 -11.24 -0.81 5.16
CA SER A 137 -12.59 -0.46 5.62
C SER A 137 -12.88 -0.83 7.08
N ASP A 138 -11.98 -1.58 7.72
CA ASP A 138 -12.05 -1.95 9.13
C ASP A 138 -10.98 -1.25 10.00
N ASP A 139 -10.16 -0.39 9.39
CA ASP A 139 -9.08 0.35 10.03
C ASP A 139 -9.37 1.85 10.13
N MET A 140 -8.43 2.62 10.68
CA MET A 140 -8.54 4.07 10.84
C MET A 140 -7.19 4.76 10.66
N TYR A 141 -7.20 5.99 10.15
CA TYR A 141 -6.05 6.87 10.30
C TYR A 141 -5.86 7.24 11.78
N LYS A 142 -4.61 7.30 12.21
CA LYS A 142 -4.28 7.50 13.62
C LYS A 142 -4.72 8.86 14.14
N ASP A 143 -4.52 9.91 13.35
CA ASP A 143 -4.84 11.28 13.73
C ASP A 143 -5.15 12.15 12.49
N GLU A 144 -5.45 13.40 12.71
CA GLU A 144 -5.86 14.36 11.69
C GLU A 144 -4.75 14.79 10.72
N ASN A 145 -3.49 14.40 10.95
CA ASN A 145 -2.33 14.78 10.12
C ASN A 145 -1.82 13.62 9.26
N THR A 146 -2.41 12.44 9.36
CA THR A 146 -1.95 11.24 8.66
C THR A 146 -1.84 11.46 7.15
N LEU A 147 -2.88 12.02 6.51
CA LEU A 147 -2.90 12.22 5.07
C LEU A 147 -1.81 13.20 4.62
N ALA A 148 -1.66 14.33 5.33
CA ALA A 148 -0.60 15.30 5.06
C ALA A 148 0.79 14.68 5.20
N THR A 149 1.02 13.90 6.26
CA THR A 149 2.29 13.20 6.50
C THR A 149 2.63 12.24 5.36
N MET A 150 1.66 11.45 4.89
CA MET A 150 1.86 10.50 3.79
C MET A 150 2.14 11.20 2.45
N VAL A 151 1.42 12.29 2.16
CA VAL A 151 1.60 13.04 0.90
C VAL A 151 2.92 13.82 0.89
N ASN A 152 3.29 14.47 1.98
CA ASN A 152 4.54 15.22 2.07
C ASN A 152 5.77 14.31 1.86
N ALA A 153 5.70 13.05 2.33
CA ALA A 153 6.79 12.09 2.14
C ALA A 153 7.13 11.83 0.66
N PHE A 154 6.19 11.99 -0.28
CA PHE A 154 6.48 11.87 -1.72
C PHE A 154 7.45 12.96 -2.18
N TYR A 155 7.21 14.19 -1.78
CA TYR A 155 8.01 15.34 -2.18
C TYR A 155 9.36 15.37 -1.46
N GLU A 156 9.35 15.13 -0.15
CA GLU A 156 10.56 15.15 0.67
C GLU A 156 11.57 14.08 0.27
N GLN A 157 11.09 12.90 -0.14
CA GLN A 157 11.93 11.74 -0.44
C GLN A 157 12.06 11.45 -1.94
N ASN A 158 11.33 12.14 -2.80
CA ASN A 158 11.25 11.91 -4.25
C ASN A 158 10.98 10.44 -4.62
N VAL A 159 9.83 9.93 -4.22
CA VAL A 159 9.47 8.51 -4.31
C VAL A 159 8.14 8.30 -5.05
N ALA A 160 7.97 7.11 -5.65
CA ALA A 160 6.73 6.74 -6.35
C ALA A 160 5.73 6.01 -5.45
N MET A 161 6.19 5.48 -4.34
CA MET A 161 5.39 4.79 -3.33
C MET A 161 5.89 5.18 -1.94
N VAL A 162 4.98 5.36 -1.00
CA VAL A 162 5.27 5.57 0.42
C VAL A 162 4.67 4.45 1.23
N VAL A 163 5.45 3.91 2.16
CA VAL A 163 4.99 2.92 3.14
C VAL A 163 5.03 3.56 4.54
N GLY A 164 3.88 3.58 5.20
CA GLY A 164 3.74 4.12 6.54
C GLY A 164 4.08 3.10 7.63
N THR A 165 3.86 3.53 8.85
CA THR A 165 3.97 2.73 10.06
C THR A 165 2.58 2.62 10.69
N TYR A 166 2.23 1.43 11.16
CA TYR A 166 0.93 1.21 11.80
C TYR A 166 1.07 0.65 13.21
N MET A 167 0.02 0.84 13.98
CA MET A 167 -0.14 0.24 15.30
C MET A 167 -1.25 -0.79 15.25
N ILE A 168 -1.01 -1.95 15.87
CA ILE A 168 -2.04 -2.97 16.06
C ILE A 168 -2.89 -2.58 17.25
N THR A 169 -4.21 -2.46 17.05
CA THR A 169 -5.17 -2.11 18.10
C THR A 169 -6.31 -3.14 18.17
N ASP A 170 -7.04 -3.16 19.26
CA ASP A 170 -8.37 -3.75 19.31
C ASP A 170 -9.38 -2.86 18.57
N ILE A 171 -10.64 -3.28 18.54
CA ILE A 171 -11.72 -2.56 17.85
C ILE A 171 -11.95 -1.16 18.44
N ASP A 172 -11.66 -0.96 19.72
CA ASP A 172 -11.84 0.29 20.44
C ASP A 172 -10.63 1.23 20.30
N GLY A 173 -9.59 0.83 19.53
CA GLY A 173 -8.39 1.63 19.28
C GLY A 173 -7.30 1.53 20.34
N LYS A 174 -7.43 0.62 21.33
CA LYS A 174 -6.39 0.37 22.31
C LYS A 174 -5.29 -0.50 21.71
N MET A 175 -4.04 -0.06 21.81
CA MET A 175 -2.89 -0.81 21.30
C MET A 175 -2.76 -2.17 21.98
N ILE A 176 -2.58 -3.22 21.18
CA ILE A 176 -2.35 -4.60 21.60
C ILE A 176 -1.05 -5.15 21.01
N PRO A 177 -0.46 -6.21 21.58
CA PRO A 177 0.72 -6.85 21.01
C PRO A 177 0.51 -7.30 19.55
N PRO A 178 1.53 -7.19 18.69
CA PRO A 178 2.92 -6.76 18.94
C PRO A 178 3.13 -5.25 19.01
N GLY A 179 2.11 -4.41 18.93
CA GLY A 179 2.20 -2.97 19.04
C GLY A 179 2.47 -2.28 17.71
N ILE A 180 3.60 -1.59 17.60
CA ILE A 180 3.96 -0.81 16.41
C ILE A 180 4.70 -1.69 15.42
N ILE A 181 4.28 -1.62 14.14
CA ILE A 181 4.91 -2.28 13.00
C ILE A 181 5.46 -1.19 12.07
N ASP A 182 6.76 -1.02 12.05
CA ASP A 182 7.46 0.08 11.36
C ASP A 182 8.28 -0.35 10.13
N HIS A 183 8.31 -1.65 9.84
CA HIS A 183 9.06 -2.20 8.69
C HIS A 183 10.50 -1.69 8.57
N LYS A 184 11.21 -1.52 9.69
CA LYS A 184 12.60 -1.05 9.71
C LYS A 184 13.58 -1.98 9.00
N GLU A 185 13.18 -3.22 8.73
CA GLU A 185 13.94 -4.13 7.88
C GLU A 185 14.04 -3.67 6.42
N TRP A 186 13.15 -2.79 5.99
CA TRP A 186 13.20 -2.12 4.70
C TRP A 186 13.84 -0.74 4.89
N THR A 187 15.05 -0.53 4.41
CA THR A 187 15.74 0.77 4.44
C THR A 187 15.99 1.30 3.02
N PRO A 188 16.27 2.60 2.82
CA PRO A 188 16.64 3.13 1.52
C PRO A 188 17.84 2.42 0.88
N GLU A 189 18.81 1.96 1.69
CA GLU A 189 20.04 1.34 1.21
C GLU A 189 19.83 -0.10 0.72
N ASN A 190 18.99 -0.89 1.42
CA ASN A 190 18.78 -2.29 1.10
C ASN A 190 17.39 -2.56 0.49
N GLY A 191 16.47 -1.60 0.58
CA GLY A 191 15.03 -1.76 0.44
C GLY A 191 14.61 -2.62 -0.74
N ARG A 192 15.03 -2.27 -1.96
CA ARG A 192 14.61 -2.99 -3.16
C ARG A 192 15.10 -4.44 -3.23
N ASN A 193 16.24 -4.77 -2.62
CA ASN A 193 16.78 -6.13 -2.57
C ASN A 193 16.17 -6.91 -1.39
N ASN A 194 16.09 -6.28 -0.23
CA ASN A 194 15.48 -6.86 0.95
C ASN A 194 13.98 -7.13 0.79
N ALA A 195 13.30 -6.39 -0.09
CA ALA A 195 11.89 -6.60 -0.42
C ALA A 195 11.55 -8.01 -0.88
N LEU A 196 12.47 -8.68 -1.57
CA LEU A 196 12.30 -10.08 -1.98
C LEU A 196 12.28 -11.05 -0.80
N ARG A 197 12.82 -10.65 0.35
CA ARG A 197 12.92 -11.46 1.57
C ARG A 197 11.75 -11.26 2.53
N ILE A 198 11.21 -10.06 2.61
CA ILE A 198 10.14 -9.73 3.56
C ILE A 198 8.79 -10.27 3.10
N ASN A 199 7.83 -10.34 4.02
CA ASN A 199 6.52 -10.93 3.73
C ASN A 199 5.50 -9.95 3.13
N GLY A 200 5.76 -8.67 3.13
CA GLY A 200 4.88 -7.64 2.58
C GLY A 200 5.38 -6.23 2.90
N LEU A 201 4.70 -5.25 2.35
CA LEU A 201 5.06 -3.83 2.49
C LEU A 201 4.11 -3.08 3.43
N GLY A 202 3.40 -3.78 4.31
CA GLY A 202 2.60 -3.22 5.39
C GLY A 202 1.44 -2.32 4.96
N ALA A 203 0.97 -1.52 5.92
CA ALA A 203 -0.03 -0.47 5.77
C ALA A 203 0.41 0.78 6.57
N PRO A 204 -0.09 2.00 6.24
CA PRO A 204 -0.75 2.34 4.99
C PRO A 204 0.25 2.42 3.84
N ARG A 205 -0.24 2.26 2.62
CA ARG A 205 0.53 2.47 1.39
C ARG A 205 -0.04 3.65 0.63
N ALA A 206 0.83 4.41 0.00
CA ALA A 206 0.43 5.48 -0.89
C ALA A 206 1.24 5.43 -2.19
N PHE A 207 0.66 5.90 -3.28
CA PHE A 207 1.21 5.77 -4.62
C PHE A 207 1.06 7.07 -5.41
N TYR A 208 2.07 7.41 -6.19
CA TYR A 208 1.95 8.41 -7.23
C TYR A 208 1.08 7.85 -8.36
N THR A 209 -0.09 8.43 -8.57
CA THR A 209 -1.14 7.90 -9.46
C THR A 209 -0.66 7.57 -10.88
N PRO A 210 0.15 8.40 -11.55
CA PRO A 210 0.65 8.06 -12.88
C PRO A 210 1.50 6.79 -12.92
N VAL A 211 2.34 6.57 -11.90
CA VAL A 211 3.14 5.33 -11.81
C VAL A 211 2.25 4.13 -11.51
N LEU A 212 1.25 4.30 -10.63
CA LEU A 212 0.27 3.26 -10.33
C LEU A 212 -0.51 2.83 -11.58
N ARG A 213 -0.93 3.78 -12.41
CA ARG A 213 -1.61 3.53 -13.70
C ARG A 213 -0.74 2.79 -14.71
N ASP A 214 0.55 3.11 -14.78
CA ASP A 214 1.50 2.43 -15.68
C ASP A 214 1.75 0.98 -15.27
N VAL A 215 1.98 0.75 -13.98
CA VAL A 215 2.32 -0.59 -13.43
C VAL A 215 1.10 -1.50 -13.42
N LYS A 216 -0.06 -0.97 -13.08
CA LYS A 216 -1.32 -1.69 -12.81
C LYS A 216 -1.19 -2.68 -11.64
N ILE A 217 -2.29 -2.91 -10.97
CA ILE A 217 -2.34 -3.81 -9.83
C ILE A 217 -2.92 -5.15 -10.28
N PRO A 218 -2.32 -6.30 -9.93
CA PRO A 218 -2.91 -7.60 -10.22
C PRO A 218 -4.31 -7.72 -9.65
N ASN A 219 -5.28 -8.19 -10.45
CA ASN A 219 -6.66 -8.37 -10.03
C ASN A 219 -6.81 -9.59 -9.10
N THR A 220 -6.26 -9.52 -7.91
CA THR A 220 -6.33 -10.54 -6.86
C THR A 220 -6.67 -9.90 -5.52
N SER A 221 -7.03 -10.72 -4.53
CA SER A 221 -7.29 -10.28 -3.16
C SER A 221 -6.18 -10.67 -2.18
N TYR A 222 -5.01 -11.06 -2.67
CA TYR A 222 -3.83 -11.38 -1.86
C TYR A 222 -2.56 -11.20 -2.67
N GLY A 223 -1.59 -10.50 -2.10
CA GLY A 223 -0.28 -10.29 -2.71
C GLY A 223 -0.25 -9.27 -3.86
N GLU A 224 -1.37 -8.64 -4.18
CA GLU A 224 -1.49 -7.57 -5.18
C GLU A 224 -0.60 -6.37 -4.83
N ASP A 225 -0.62 -5.97 -3.57
CA ASP A 225 0.18 -4.90 -2.99
C ASP A 225 1.68 -5.21 -3.02
N TYR A 226 2.03 -6.46 -2.71
CA TYR A 226 3.41 -6.92 -2.72
C TYR A 226 3.97 -6.97 -4.16
N ALA A 227 3.19 -7.49 -5.11
CA ALA A 227 3.56 -7.49 -6.53
C ALA A 227 3.77 -6.08 -7.06
N LEU A 228 2.87 -5.15 -6.71
CA LEU A 228 2.95 -3.74 -7.07
C LEU A 228 4.21 -3.09 -6.52
N GLY A 229 4.46 -3.22 -5.23
CA GLY A 229 5.63 -2.62 -4.57
C GLY A 229 6.95 -3.17 -5.11
N LEU A 230 7.05 -4.48 -5.38
CA LEU A 230 8.24 -5.06 -6.01
C LEU A 230 8.46 -4.48 -7.41
N ASN A 231 7.40 -4.36 -8.23
CA ASN A 231 7.50 -3.78 -9.56
C ASN A 231 7.96 -2.31 -9.51
N ILE A 232 7.36 -1.48 -8.66
CA ILE A 232 7.75 -0.07 -8.48
C ILE A 232 9.23 0.01 -8.06
N SER A 233 9.68 -0.85 -7.15
CA SER A 233 11.04 -0.85 -6.62
C SER A 233 12.13 -1.14 -7.66
N ARG A 234 11.79 -1.65 -8.85
CA ARG A 234 12.76 -1.81 -9.95
C ARG A 234 13.30 -0.49 -10.46
N HIS A 235 12.46 0.54 -10.47
CA HIS A 235 12.77 1.81 -11.12
C HIS A 235 12.76 3.00 -10.16
N PHE A 236 11.98 2.93 -9.09
CA PHE A 236 11.77 4.02 -8.16
C PHE A 236 12.17 3.63 -6.74
N GLN A 237 12.55 4.61 -5.96
CA GLN A 237 12.69 4.44 -4.53
C GLN A 237 11.31 4.34 -3.87
N ILE A 238 11.21 3.54 -2.80
CA ILE A 238 10.04 3.49 -1.92
C ILE A 238 10.35 4.28 -0.65
N GLY A 239 9.53 5.28 -0.38
CA GLY A 239 9.66 6.15 0.77
C GLY A 239 9.07 5.54 2.04
N ARG A 240 9.43 6.13 3.17
CA ARG A 240 9.05 5.64 4.49
C ARG A 240 8.52 6.75 5.39
N VAL A 241 7.48 6.41 6.14
CA VAL A 241 7.01 7.20 7.27
C VAL A 241 7.13 6.34 8.53
N TYR A 242 8.09 6.67 9.40
CA TYR A 242 8.41 5.86 10.60
C TYR A 242 7.56 6.20 11.82
N VAL A 243 6.87 7.34 11.83
CA VAL A 243 5.88 7.64 12.87
C VAL A 243 4.60 6.85 12.60
N PRO A 244 3.93 6.32 13.64
CA PRO A 244 2.67 5.63 13.45
C PRO A 244 1.61 6.58 12.91
N VAL A 245 1.01 6.24 11.77
CA VAL A 245 -0.02 7.02 11.06
C VAL A 245 -1.32 6.24 10.85
N TYR A 246 -1.36 4.97 11.25
CA TYR A 246 -2.45 4.06 10.91
C TYR A 246 -2.75 3.14 12.09
N MET A 247 -4.02 2.87 12.33
CA MET A 247 -4.52 1.95 13.34
C MET A 247 -5.10 0.73 12.65
N CYS A 248 -4.35 -0.39 12.69
CA CYS A 248 -4.78 -1.68 12.18
C CYS A 248 -5.58 -2.39 13.27
N ARG A 249 -6.90 -2.39 13.14
CA ARG A 249 -7.82 -2.93 14.16
C ARG A 249 -7.94 -4.45 14.05
N ARG A 250 -7.81 -5.13 15.18
CA ARG A 250 -8.01 -6.59 15.29
C ARG A 250 -9.33 -6.89 15.98
N TRP A 251 -10.15 -7.70 15.32
CA TRP A 251 -11.46 -8.12 15.77
C TRP A 251 -11.86 -9.45 15.10
N ASP A 252 -12.97 -10.06 15.55
CA ASP A 252 -13.32 -11.44 15.19
C ASP A 252 -13.56 -11.69 13.69
N ASP A 253 -13.97 -10.66 12.93
CA ASP A 253 -14.25 -10.77 11.49
C ASP A 253 -13.11 -10.25 10.59
N ASN A 254 -11.88 -10.09 11.09
CA ASN A 254 -10.74 -9.78 10.22
C ASN A 254 -10.51 -10.87 9.19
N SER A 255 -10.29 -10.49 7.94
CA SER A 255 -10.14 -11.42 6.81
C SER A 255 -8.97 -12.41 6.97
N ASP A 256 -7.97 -12.05 7.74
CA ASP A 256 -6.75 -12.84 8.02
C ASP A 256 -6.76 -13.54 9.38
N ALA A 257 -7.76 -13.31 10.23
CA ALA A 257 -7.79 -13.86 11.59
C ALA A 257 -8.01 -15.39 11.64
N SER A 258 -8.53 -16.00 10.56
CA SER A 258 -8.94 -17.41 10.54
C SER A 258 -8.63 -18.13 9.23
N LEU A 259 -7.43 -17.89 8.66
CA LEU A 259 -7.01 -18.62 7.46
C LEU A 259 -6.72 -20.08 7.82
N ASP A 260 -7.37 -21.02 7.12
CA ASP A 260 -6.99 -22.43 7.19
C ASP A 260 -5.59 -22.65 6.57
N VAL A 261 -4.96 -23.77 6.93
CA VAL A 261 -3.59 -24.12 6.50
C VAL A 261 -3.47 -24.21 4.97
N VAL A 262 -4.51 -24.70 4.28
CA VAL A 262 -4.50 -24.86 2.82
C VAL A 262 -4.50 -23.49 2.16
N LYS A 263 -5.35 -22.57 2.61
CA LYS A 263 -5.42 -21.19 2.09
C LYS A 263 -4.13 -20.42 2.39
N MET A 264 -3.57 -20.58 3.59
CA MET A 264 -2.31 -19.97 3.97
C MET A 264 -1.15 -20.47 3.07
N ASN A 265 -1.07 -21.77 2.81
CA ASN A 265 -0.05 -22.35 1.93
C ASN A 265 -0.21 -21.87 0.48
N ASN A 266 -1.45 -21.79 -0.03
CA ASN A 266 -1.72 -21.25 -1.36
C ASN A 266 -1.30 -19.78 -1.48
N ASN A 267 -1.58 -18.97 -0.48
CA ASN A 267 -1.15 -17.58 -0.39
C ASN A 267 0.37 -17.46 -0.39
N ASN A 268 1.07 -18.27 0.39
CA ASN A 268 2.54 -18.30 0.42
C ASN A 268 3.12 -18.72 -0.93
N LEU A 269 2.58 -19.77 -1.55
CA LEU A 269 2.99 -20.22 -2.89
C LEU A 269 2.79 -19.12 -3.94
N TYR A 270 1.70 -18.37 -3.85
CA TYR A 270 1.46 -17.25 -4.76
C TYR A 270 2.51 -16.13 -4.56
N LYS A 271 2.84 -15.76 -3.33
CA LYS A 271 3.93 -14.82 -3.04
C LYS A 271 5.30 -15.30 -3.56
N ASP A 272 5.60 -16.58 -3.44
CA ASP A 272 6.84 -17.14 -3.98
C ASP A 272 6.89 -17.07 -5.52
N ARG A 273 5.76 -17.24 -6.18
CA ARG A 273 5.64 -17.00 -7.63
C ARG A 273 5.88 -15.53 -7.99
N ILE A 274 5.30 -14.60 -7.24
CA ILE A 274 5.53 -13.16 -7.41
C ILE A 274 7.03 -12.84 -7.28
N ARG A 275 7.71 -13.36 -6.24
CA ARG A 275 9.16 -13.19 -6.05
C ARG A 275 9.95 -13.76 -7.22
N THR A 276 9.55 -14.93 -7.71
CA THR A 276 10.21 -15.58 -8.86
C THR A 276 10.08 -14.73 -10.13
N TRP A 277 8.88 -14.24 -10.44
CA TRP A 277 8.66 -13.37 -11.61
C TRP A 277 9.42 -12.05 -11.49
N GLU A 278 9.42 -11.45 -10.31
CA GLU A 278 10.19 -10.24 -10.05
C GLU A 278 11.69 -10.48 -10.24
N LEU A 279 12.22 -11.57 -9.70
CA LEU A 279 13.62 -11.94 -9.84
C LEU A 279 14.01 -12.15 -11.31
N GLN A 280 13.18 -12.85 -12.08
CA GLN A 280 13.38 -13.03 -13.53
C GLN A 280 13.40 -11.69 -14.26
N ALA A 281 12.51 -10.76 -13.91
CA ALA A 281 12.47 -9.42 -14.49
C ALA A 281 13.76 -8.63 -14.18
N ARG A 282 14.26 -8.70 -12.94
CA ARG A 282 15.52 -8.05 -12.53
C ARG A 282 16.73 -8.63 -13.27
N VAL A 283 16.82 -9.95 -13.36
CA VAL A 283 17.90 -10.62 -14.12
C VAL A 283 17.87 -10.22 -15.60
N ALA A 284 16.67 -10.12 -16.20
CA ALA A 284 16.52 -9.67 -17.57
C ALA A 284 16.91 -8.19 -17.77
N MET A 285 16.61 -7.35 -16.78
CA MET A 285 16.97 -5.92 -16.79
C MET A 285 18.48 -5.72 -16.68
N ASN A 286 19.15 -6.48 -15.82
CA ASN A 286 20.60 -6.36 -15.57
C ASN A 286 21.46 -6.96 -16.71
N LYS A 287 20.88 -7.72 -17.63
CA LYS A 287 21.56 -8.25 -18.83
C LYS A 287 21.62 -7.28 -20.00
N LYS A 288 20.88 -6.16 -19.89
CA LYS A 288 20.86 -5.09 -20.91
C LYS A 288 21.94 -4.07 -20.65
#